data_eb37a180b449f0cf68cb2ed5b0427e19
#
_entry.id   eb37a180b449f0cf68cb2ed5b0427e19
#
_cell.length_a   1.000
_cell.length_b   1.000
_cell.length_c   1.000
_cell.angle_alpha   90.00
_cell.angle_beta   90.00
_cell.angle_gamma   90.00
#
_symmetry.space_group_name_H-M   'P 1'
#
loop_
_entity.id
_entity.type
_entity.pdbx_description
1 polymer ?
#
loop_
_entity_poly.entity_id
_entity_poly.type
_entity_poly.pdbx_seq_one_letter_code
_entity_poly.pdbx_strand_id
1 'polypeptide(L)'
;AGNRFYVTAYQEGTIRLSDDITLVVHTPGIYMLSPENGRLRIEASDPTHTQSSLSLTINDYDLKIMVPANQAPGQPVSVTPVISAPLVKSISVDGKKDDWQQIPVSVSGLTAPWNGAAKARTRFSVCHDKKNLYFLYEVADTTIIYNNEKTEASVGSSDRIEFFFSKDPAMGDYYCAEIDPRGKVMDYHAKFYRQFDFDW
;
A
#
# COMPACT_ATOMS: atom_id res chain seq x y z
N ALA A 1 9.67 -18.37 -8.90
CA ALA A 1 10.00 -17.53 -7.76
C ALA A 1 8.68 -17.12 -7.13
N GLY A 2 8.45 -17.48 -5.87
CA GLY A 2 7.22 -17.14 -5.16
C GLY A 2 7.20 -15.65 -4.78
N ASN A 3 6.01 -15.06 -4.78
CA ASN A 3 5.82 -13.69 -4.34
C ASN A 3 6.11 -13.59 -2.83
N ARG A 4 6.85 -12.59 -2.42
CA ARG A 4 7.00 -12.23 -1.01
C ARG A 4 5.94 -11.20 -0.66
N PHE A 5 5.35 -11.33 0.51
CA PHE A 5 4.41 -10.35 1.06
C PHE A 5 5.03 -9.71 2.28
N TYR A 6 4.80 -8.42 2.40
CA TYR A 6 5.25 -7.65 3.55
C TYR A 6 4.06 -6.86 4.09
N VAL A 7 3.89 -6.94 5.37
CA VAL A 7 2.78 -6.31 6.07
C VAL A 7 3.34 -5.47 7.19
N THR A 8 3.15 -4.16 7.11
CA THR A 8 3.37 -3.27 8.24
C THR A 8 2.02 -3.01 8.89
N ALA A 9 1.85 -3.53 10.09
CA ALA A 9 0.62 -3.36 10.86
C ALA A 9 0.87 -2.42 12.03
N TYR A 10 0.17 -1.31 12.07
CA TYR A 10 0.23 -0.32 13.15
C TYR A 10 -0.75 -0.63 14.27
N GLN A 11 -1.71 -1.50 14.02
CA GLN A 11 -2.75 -1.95 14.96
C GLN A 11 -3.19 -3.37 14.63
N GLU A 12 -3.95 -3.98 15.51
CA GLU A 12 -4.63 -5.24 15.24
C GLU A 12 -5.61 -5.11 14.07
N GLY A 13 -5.72 -6.14 13.26
CA GLY A 13 -6.63 -6.11 12.11
C GLY A 13 -6.49 -7.30 11.18
N THR A 14 -7.41 -7.37 10.23
CA THR A 14 -7.45 -8.44 9.23
C THR A 14 -7.06 -7.90 7.86
N ILE A 15 -6.14 -8.60 7.20
CA ILE A 15 -5.63 -8.28 5.88
C ILE A 15 -5.83 -9.50 4.98
N ARG A 16 -6.49 -9.32 3.85
CA ARG A 16 -6.60 -10.36 2.83
C ARG A 16 -5.48 -10.16 1.81
N LEU A 17 -4.55 -11.10 1.78
CA LEU A 17 -3.40 -11.04 0.87
C LEU A 17 -3.72 -11.63 -0.51
N SER A 18 -4.61 -12.61 -0.56
CA SER A 18 -5.13 -13.22 -1.79
C SER A 18 -6.50 -13.85 -1.52
N ASP A 19 -7.11 -14.49 -2.52
CA ASP A 19 -8.36 -15.21 -2.32
C ASP A 19 -8.23 -16.36 -1.32
N ASP A 20 -7.03 -16.93 -1.22
CA ASP A 20 -6.73 -18.09 -0.37
C ASP A 20 -5.97 -17.74 0.91
N ILE A 21 -5.53 -16.49 1.08
CA ILE A 21 -4.69 -16.10 2.23
C ILE A 21 -5.28 -14.89 2.96
N THR A 22 -5.73 -15.15 4.18
CA THR A 22 -6.15 -14.12 5.14
C THR A 22 -5.17 -14.07 6.30
N LEU A 23 -4.72 -12.88 6.64
CA LEU A 23 -3.84 -12.59 7.75
C LEU A 23 -4.61 -11.79 8.79
N VAL A 24 -4.69 -12.30 10.02
CA VAL A 24 -5.19 -11.54 11.18
C VAL A 24 -3.99 -11.19 12.05
N VAL A 25 -3.71 -9.90 12.17
CA VAL A 25 -2.63 -9.38 13.01
C VAL A 25 -3.18 -9.14 14.41
N HIS A 26 -2.56 -9.76 15.42
CA HIS A 26 -2.89 -9.58 16.83
C HIS A 26 -1.91 -8.65 17.55
N THR A 27 -0.71 -8.51 17.01
CA THR A 27 0.30 -7.60 17.57
C THR A 27 0.81 -6.69 16.47
N PRO A 28 0.77 -5.35 16.65
CA PRO A 28 1.39 -4.43 15.70
C PRO A 28 2.86 -4.78 15.45
N GLY A 29 3.30 -4.65 14.20
CA GLY A 29 4.66 -4.99 13.82
C GLY A 29 4.83 -5.11 12.31
N ILE A 30 6.02 -5.54 11.90
CA ILE A 30 6.35 -5.80 10.50
C ILE A 30 6.44 -7.31 10.30
N TYR A 31 5.69 -7.82 9.35
CA TYR A 31 5.62 -9.25 9.02
C TYR A 31 6.07 -9.47 7.58
N MET A 32 6.97 -10.40 7.36
CA MET A 32 7.38 -10.86 6.05
C MET A 32 6.93 -12.30 5.84
N LEU A 33 6.20 -12.53 4.75
CA LEU A 33 5.72 -13.84 4.34
C LEU A 33 6.35 -14.20 3.00
N SER A 34 7.13 -15.25 2.94
CA SER A 34 7.77 -15.70 1.70
C SER A 34 7.49 -17.17 1.44
N PRO A 35 6.94 -17.53 0.27
CA PRO A 35 6.82 -18.93 -0.13
C PRO A 35 8.21 -19.52 -0.41
N GLU A 36 8.56 -20.58 0.29
CA GLU A 36 9.81 -21.30 0.09
C GLU A 36 9.52 -22.81 0.05
N ASN A 37 9.84 -23.46 -1.06
CA ASN A 37 9.74 -24.93 -1.21
C ASN A 37 8.35 -25.52 -0.82
N GLY A 38 7.27 -24.85 -1.21
CA GLY A 38 5.91 -25.27 -0.88
C GLY A 38 5.49 -24.99 0.57
N ARG A 39 6.29 -24.24 1.31
CA ARG A 39 5.99 -23.77 2.67
C ARG A 39 5.96 -22.25 2.70
N LEU A 40 5.27 -21.70 3.68
CA LEU A 40 5.27 -20.27 3.95
C LEU A 40 6.28 -19.98 5.07
N ARG A 41 7.36 -19.28 4.73
CA ARG A 41 8.28 -18.73 5.73
C ARG A 41 7.72 -17.41 6.22
N ILE A 42 7.69 -17.24 7.54
CA ILE A 42 7.21 -16.03 8.18
C ILE A 42 8.31 -15.51 9.09
N GLU A 43 8.65 -14.26 8.89
CA GLU A 43 9.56 -13.51 9.76
C GLU A 43 8.81 -12.28 10.28
N ALA A 44 9.16 -11.82 11.47
CA ALA A 44 8.55 -10.64 12.05
C ALA A 44 9.59 -9.77 12.75
N SER A 45 9.36 -8.48 12.78
CA SER A 45 10.15 -7.51 13.52
C SER A 45 9.27 -6.49 14.22
N ASP A 46 9.69 -6.08 15.41
CA ASP A 46 9.07 -4.98 16.15
C ASP A 46 9.89 -3.70 15.96
N PRO A 47 9.42 -2.71 15.21
CA PRO A 47 10.13 -1.46 15.01
C PRO A 47 10.23 -0.61 16.29
N THR A 48 9.39 -0.90 17.29
CA THR A 48 9.40 -0.18 18.57
C THR A 48 10.37 -0.79 19.58
N HIS A 49 10.86 -2.00 19.34
CA HIS A 49 11.73 -2.77 20.23
C HIS A 49 11.13 -3.02 21.63
N THR A 50 9.82 -2.99 21.74
CA THR A 50 9.11 -3.21 23.01
C THR A 50 8.59 -4.63 23.17
N GLN A 51 8.49 -5.38 22.07
CA GLN A 51 7.92 -6.72 22.02
C GLN A 51 9.01 -7.78 21.86
N SER A 52 8.94 -8.84 22.63
CA SER A 52 9.80 -10.02 22.45
C SER A 52 9.20 -11.07 21.50
N SER A 53 7.94 -10.92 21.16
CA SER A 53 7.25 -11.77 20.19
C SER A 53 6.08 -11.02 19.57
N LEU A 54 5.77 -11.34 18.30
CA LEU A 54 4.60 -10.87 17.59
C LEU A 54 3.68 -12.05 17.29
N SER A 55 2.38 -11.82 17.29
CA SER A 55 1.37 -12.84 17.05
C SER A 55 0.46 -12.47 15.87
N LEU A 56 0.12 -13.45 15.08
CA LEU A 56 -0.80 -13.35 13.96
C LEU A 56 -1.49 -14.70 13.71
N THR A 57 -2.62 -14.67 13.02
CA THR A 57 -3.31 -15.86 12.50
C THR A 57 -3.25 -15.84 10.98
N ILE A 58 -2.92 -16.96 10.36
CA ILE A 58 -3.02 -17.15 8.91
C ILE A 58 -3.99 -18.30 8.65
N ASN A 59 -5.09 -18.04 7.96
CA ASN A 59 -6.08 -19.03 7.59
C ASN A 59 -6.41 -19.98 8.77
N ASP A 60 -6.77 -19.43 9.93
CA ASP A 60 -7.11 -20.13 11.17
C ASP A 60 -5.94 -20.79 11.93
N TYR A 61 -4.69 -20.59 11.49
CA TYR A 61 -3.51 -21.05 12.23
C TYR A 61 -2.89 -19.90 13.02
N ASP A 62 -2.92 -20.02 14.34
CA ASP A 62 -2.28 -19.05 15.25
C ASP A 62 -0.77 -19.25 15.27
N LEU A 63 -0.05 -18.17 15.13
CA LEU A 63 1.40 -18.14 15.10
C LEU A 63 1.93 -17.12 16.10
N LYS A 64 2.94 -17.52 16.85
CA LYS A 64 3.74 -16.64 17.68
C LYS A 64 5.18 -16.65 17.20
N ILE A 65 5.66 -15.50 16.78
CA ILE A 65 6.98 -15.36 16.18
C ILE A 65 7.86 -14.61 17.17
N MET A 66 8.96 -15.22 17.56
CA MET A 66 9.95 -14.58 18.45
C MET A 66 10.70 -13.51 17.66
N VAL A 67 10.77 -12.32 18.23
CA VAL A 67 11.53 -11.21 17.67
C VAL A 67 12.93 -11.23 18.30
N PRO A 68 14.01 -11.24 17.53
CA PRO A 68 15.36 -11.18 18.06
C PRO A 68 15.57 -9.89 18.88
N ALA A 69 16.03 -10.03 20.11
CA ALA A 69 16.21 -8.92 21.06
C ALA A 69 17.26 -7.87 20.64
N ASN A 70 18.00 -8.11 19.56
CA ASN A 70 19.14 -7.29 19.11
C ASN A 70 19.11 -6.94 17.62
N GLN A 71 17.97 -6.60 17.06
CA GLN A 71 18.01 -5.86 15.80
C GLN A 71 18.36 -4.41 16.12
N ALA A 72 19.56 -3.99 15.68
CA ALA A 72 19.97 -2.61 15.82
C ALA A 72 18.90 -1.67 15.22
N PRO A 73 18.56 -0.56 15.91
CA PRO A 73 17.64 0.42 15.35
C PRO A 73 18.21 0.91 14.01
N GLY A 74 17.44 0.80 12.94
CA GLY A 74 17.76 1.46 11.69
C GLY A 74 18.34 0.63 10.56
N GLN A 75 18.29 -0.71 10.60
CA GLN A 75 18.30 -1.48 9.36
C GLN A 75 16.83 -1.70 8.97
N PRO A 76 16.27 -0.91 8.02
CA PRO A 76 15.02 -1.30 7.41
C PRO A 76 15.30 -2.66 6.78
N VAL A 77 14.62 -3.68 7.24
CA VAL A 77 14.49 -4.89 6.44
C VAL A 77 13.87 -4.38 5.15
N SER A 78 14.67 -4.36 4.09
CA SER A 78 14.23 -3.91 2.77
C SER A 78 13.17 -4.88 2.30
N VAL A 79 11.96 -4.45 2.48
CA VAL A 79 10.77 -5.19 2.33
C VAL A 79 9.97 -4.49 1.26
N THR A 80 10.32 -4.77 0.04
CA THR A 80 9.57 -4.25 -1.09
C THR A 80 8.60 -5.33 -1.53
N PRO A 81 7.29 -5.18 -1.32
CA PRO A 81 6.34 -5.94 -2.11
C PRO A 81 6.62 -5.61 -3.57
N VAL A 82 7.01 -6.62 -4.31
CA VAL A 82 7.20 -6.44 -5.75
C VAL A 82 5.84 -6.58 -6.40
N ILE A 83 5.18 -5.47 -6.61
CA ILE A 83 4.05 -5.42 -7.54
C ILE A 83 4.65 -5.43 -8.94
N SER A 84 4.36 -6.48 -9.71
CA SER A 84 4.75 -6.53 -11.11
C SER A 84 3.88 -5.57 -11.90
N ALA A 85 4.51 -4.56 -12.50
CA ALA A 85 3.86 -3.72 -13.49
C ALA A 85 4.15 -4.32 -14.88
N PRO A 86 3.18 -4.96 -15.55
CA PRO A 86 3.41 -5.54 -16.86
C PRO A 86 3.72 -4.47 -17.91
N LEU A 87 4.58 -4.81 -18.87
CA LEU A 87 4.87 -3.96 -20.02
C LEU A 87 3.67 -3.99 -20.97
N VAL A 88 3.15 -2.84 -21.30
CA VAL A 88 2.07 -2.65 -22.28
C VAL A 88 2.53 -1.82 -23.46
N LYS A 89 1.76 -1.84 -24.54
CA LYS A 89 2.05 -1.02 -25.72
C LYS A 89 1.71 0.45 -25.51
N SER A 90 0.55 0.71 -24.92
CA SER A 90 0.05 2.04 -24.57
C SER A 90 -1.18 1.92 -23.68
N ILE A 91 -1.46 2.94 -22.89
CA ILE A 91 -2.69 3.14 -22.13
C ILE A 91 -3.22 4.53 -22.46
N SER A 92 -4.53 4.64 -22.69
CA SER A 92 -5.23 5.91 -22.79
C SER A 92 -5.62 6.39 -21.40
N VAL A 93 -5.17 7.59 -21.01
CA VAL A 93 -5.53 8.18 -19.71
C VAL A 93 -6.81 8.98 -19.91
N ASP A 94 -7.94 8.31 -19.99
CA ASP A 94 -9.27 8.89 -20.30
C ASP A 94 -10.35 8.58 -19.25
N GLY A 95 -9.95 8.00 -18.12
CA GLY A 95 -10.85 7.59 -17.03
C GLY A 95 -11.62 6.31 -17.32
N LYS A 96 -11.36 5.63 -18.44
CA LYS A 96 -11.97 4.36 -18.78
C LYS A 96 -11.02 3.21 -18.51
N LYS A 97 -11.57 2.01 -18.38
CA LYS A 97 -10.80 0.81 -18.09
C LYS A 97 -10.69 -0.17 -19.26
N ASP A 98 -11.07 0.26 -20.44
CA ASP A 98 -11.10 -0.63 -21.62
C ASP A 98 -9.71 -1.19 -21.95
N ASP A 99 -8.68 -0.36 -21.81
CA ASP A 99 -7.28 -0.74 -22.02
C ASP A 99 -6.70 -1.62 -20.91
N TRP A 100 -7.41 -1.72 -19.78
CA TRP A 100 -6.93 -2.40 -18.57
C TRP A 100 -7.43 -3.84 -18.42
N GLN A 101 -8.24 -4.32 -19.34
CA GLN A 101 -8.93 -5.62 -19.21
C GLN A 101 -7.97 -6.82 -19.02
N GLN A 102 -6.75 -6.74 -19.56
CA GLN A 102 -5.76 -7.80 -19.46
C GLN A 102 -4.68 -7.53 -18.41
N ILE A 103 -4.78 -6.40 -17.70
CA ILE A 103 -3.84 -6.04 -16.67
C ILE A 103 -4.36 -6.55 -15.33
N PRO A 104 -3.59 -7.39 -14.62
CA PRO A 104 -4.06 -7.95 -13.36
C PRO A 104 -4.26 -6.85 -12.31
N VAL A 105 -5.25 -7.03 -11.46
CA VAL A 105 -5.39 -6.20 -10.26
C VAL A 105 -4.22 -6.50 -9.33
N SER A 106 -3.42 -5.47 -9.05
CA SER A 106 -2.21 -5.60 -8.24
C SER A 106 -2.53 -5.64 -6.75
N VAL A 107 -3.52 -4.85 -6.32
CA VAL A 107 -4.00 -4.80 -4.93
C VAL A 107 -5.52 -4.66 -4.93
N SER A 108 -6.19 -5.36 -4.03
CA SER A 108 -7.63 -5.24 -3.79
C SER A 108 -7.93 -5.15 -2.30
N GLY A 109 -9.04 -4.52 -1.96
CA GLY A 109 -9.52 -4.48 -0.57
C GLY A 109 -8.73 -3.56 0.35
N LEU A 110 -8.21 -2.44 -0.18
CA LEU A 110 -7.65 -1.39 0.66
C LEU A 110 -8.71 -0.90 1.64
N THR A 111 -8.36 -0.86 2.91
CA THR A 111 -9.24 -0.43 4.00
C THR A 111 -8.61 0.72 4.76
N ALA A 112 -9.46 1.61 5.28
CA ALA A 112 -8.98 2.70 6.14
C ALA A 112 -8.47 2.11 7.48
N PRO A 113 -7.19 2.29 7.84
CA PRO A 113 -6.62 1.66 9.03
C PRO A 113 -7.15 2.23 10.35
N TRP A 114 -7.80 3.39 10.32
CA TRP A 114 -8.23 4.11 11.54
C TRP A 114 -9.69 3.96 11.93
N ASN A 115 -10.54 3.34 11.13
CA ASN A 115 -11.97 3.22 11.49
C ASN A 115 -12.60 1.83 11.30
N GLY A 116 -11.81 0.82 10.96
CA GLY A 116 -12.23 -0.59 10.94
C GLY A 116 -13.37 -0.96 9.97
N ALA A 117 -14.05 0.01 9.38
CA ALA A 117 -15.13 -0.21 8.43
C ALA A 117 -14.75 0.41 7.08
N ALA A 118 -14.34 -0.41 6.15
CA ALA A 118 -14.17 0.04 4.77
C ALA A 118 -15.54 0.45 4.22
N LYS A 119 -15.74 1.74 4.03
CA LYS A 119 -16.92 2.28 3.33
C LYS A 119 -16.80 2.16 1.81
N ALA A 120 -15.57 2.10 1.31
CA ALA A 120 -15.27 1.98 -0.11
C ALA A 120 -14.46 0.70 -0.39
N ARG A 121 -14.73 0.09 -1.54
CA ARG A 121 -13.90 -1.01 -2.05
C ARG A 121 -12.96 -0.43 -3.09
N THR A 122 -11.68 -0.53 -2.84
CA THR A 122 -10.64 -0.01 -3.73
C THR A 122 -9.88 -1.16 -4.39
N ARG A 123 -9.68 -1.05 -5.70
CA ARG A 123 -8.80 -1.92 -6.47
C ARG A 123 -7.74 -1.05 -7.12
N PHE A 124 -6.53 -1.55 -7.17
CA PHE A 124 -5.40 -0.88 -7.77
C PHE A 124 -4.74 -1.78 -8.81
N SER A 125 -4.46 -1.22 -9.97
CA SER A 125 -3.70 -1.87 -11.03
C SER A 125 -2.60 -0.94 -11.50
N VAL A 126 -1.47 -1.53 -11.90
CA VAL A 126 -0.31 -0.79 -12.41
C VAL A 126 0.25 -1.49 -13.64
N CYS A 127 0.66 -0.72 -14.62
CA CYS A 127 1.39 -1.19 -15.79
C CYS A 127 2.34 -0.10 -16.29
N HIS A 128 3.20 -0.42 -17.23
CA HIS A 128 4.12 0.55 -17.79
C HIS A 128 4.32 0.35 -19.30
N ASP A 129 4.64 1.42 -20.00
CA ASP A 129 5.30 1.35 -21.31
C ASP A 129 6.79 1.67 -21.17
N LYS A 130 7.46 2.00 -22.26
CA LYS A 130 8.90 2.34 -22.25
C LYS A 130 9.21 3.70 -21.58
N LYS A 131 8.20 4.53 -21.34
CA LYS A 131 8.38 5.93 -20.89
C LYS A 131 7.57 6.25 -19.64
N ASN A 132 6.41 5.62 -19.47
CA ASN A 132 5.42 5.99 -18.47
C ASN A 132 5.07 4.82 -17.58
N LEU A 133 4.73 5.11 -16.35
CA LEU A 133 4.08 4.23 -15.41
C LEU A 133 2.61 4.66 -15.31
N TYR A 134 1.69 3.73 -15.45
CA TYR A 134 0.26 3.97 -15.43
C TYR A 134 -0.37 3.32 -14.22
N PHE A 135 -1.28 4.05 -13.59
CA PHE A 135 -2.03 3.61 -12.42
C PHE A 135 -3.52 3.67 -12.69
N LEU A 136 -4.25 2.62 -12.30
CA LEU A 136 -5.70 2.62 -12.27
C LEU A 136 -6.17 2.35 -10.85
N TYR A 137 -6.95 3.27 -10.31
CA TYR A 137 -7.72 3.08 -9.09
C TYR A 137 -9.20 2.94 -9.45
N GLU A 138 -9.81 1.84 -9.03
CA GLU A 138 -11.25 1.63 -9.09
C GLU A 138 -11.78 1.72 -7.65
N VAL A 139 -12.57 2.73 -7.36
CA VAL A 139 -13.16 2.95 -6.04
C VAL A 139 -14.67 2.82 -6.14
N ALA A 140 -15.22 1.83 -5.44
CA ALA A 140 -16.66 1.66 -5.31
C ALA A 140 -17.12 2.32 -4.01
N ASP A 141 -17.62 3.54 -4.11
CA ASP A 141 -18.20 4.29 -3.02
C ASP A 141 -19.64 4.69 -3.35
N THR A 142 -20.49 4.74 -2.35
CA THR A 142 -21.90 5.13 -2.48
C THR A 142 -22.12 6.63 -2.32
N THR A 143 -21.13 7.33 -1.79
CA THR A 143 -21.21 8.77 -1.51
C THR A 143 -19.89 9.42 -1.85
N ILE A 144 -19.87 10.19 -2.94
CA ILE A 144 -18.67 10.89 -3.38
C ILE A 144 -18.69 12.31 -2.86
N ILE A 145 -17.69 12.67 -2.06
CA ILE A 145 -17.52 14.01 -1.48
C ILE A 145 -16.36 14.70 -2.17
N TYR A 146 -16.58 15.92 -2.64
CA TYR A 146 -15.54 16.76 -3.22
C TYR A 146 -15.73 18.23 -2.93
N ASN A 147 -14.64 18.96 -2.79
CA ASN A 147 -14.63 20.41 -2.61
C ASN A 147 -14.61 21.11 -3.97
N ASN A 148 -15.49 22.11 -4.13
CA ASN A 148 -15.64 22.86 -5.38
C ASN A 148 -14.64 24.01 -5.56
N GLU A 149 -13.85 24.33 -4.55
CA GLU A 149 -12.81 25.35 -4.67
C GLU A 149 -11.79 25.01 -5.76
N LYS A 150 -11.26 26.03 -6.42
CA LYS A 150 -10.31 25.84 -7.51
C LYS A 150 -8.87 25.65 -7.04
N THR A 151 -8.63 25.74 -5.75
CA THR A 151 -7.29 25.57 -5.17
C THR A 151 -6.90 24.10 -5.15
N GLU A 152 -5.63 23.83 -5.34
CA GLU A 152 -5.06 22.48 -5.22
C GLU A 152 -5.29 21.92 -3.81
N ALA A 153 -5.09 22.72 -2.78
CA ALA A 153 -5.33 22.35 -1.39
C ALA A 153 -6.76 21.85 -1.10
N SER A 154 -7.75 22.16 -1.96
CA SER A 154 -9.12 21.66 -1.83
C SER A 154 -9.25 20.15 -2.03
N VAL A 155 -8.26 19.49 -2.64
CA VAL A 155 -8.18 18.05 -2.76
C VAL A 155 -8.12 17.42 -1.36
N GLY A 156 -7.42 18.04 -0.41
CA GLY A 156 -7.30 17.57 0.96
C GLY A 156 -8.63 17.46 1.74
N SER A 157 -9.69 18.13 1.28
CA SER A 157 -11.06 18.06 1.85
C SER A 157 -12.05 17.32 0.96
N SER A 158 -11.55 16.58 -0.04
CA SER A 158 -12.33 15.72 -0.94
C SER A 158 -12.05 14.25 -0.63
N ASP A 159 -12.94 13.36 -1.07
CA ASP A 159 -12.55 11.97 -1.26
C ASP A 159 -11.41 11.95 -2.27
N ARG A 160 -10.41 11.14 -2.02
CA ARG A 160 -9.24 11.08 -2.88
C ARG A 160 -8.51 9.75 -2.77
N ILE A 161 -7.74 9.47 -3.79
CA ILE A 161 -6.67 8.48 -3.72
C ILE A 161 -5.36 9.21 -3.46
N GLU A 162 -4.48 8.55 -2.74
CA GLU A 162 -3.12 9.03 -2.48
C GLU A 162 -2.14 7.94 -2.92
N PHE A 163 -1.06 8.33 -3.58
CA PHE A 163 0.06 7.44 -3.80
C PHE A 163 1.38 8.14 -3.55
N PHE A 164 2.26 7.39 -2.92
CA PHE A 164 3.58 7.86 -2.53
C PHE A 164 4.63 7.09 -3.31
N PHE A 165 5.66 7.77 -3.77
CA PHE A 165 6.77 7.14 -4.45
C PHE A 165 8.10 7.79 -4.08
N SER A 166 9.13 6.97 -4.01
CA SER A 166 10.49 7.38 -3.70
C SER A 166 11.49 6.48 -4.40
N LYS A 167 12.66 7.00 -4.66
CA LYS A 167 13.85 6.22 -5.01
C LYS A 167 14.57 5.71 -3.76
N ASP A 168 14.24 6.27 -2.61
CA ASP A 168 14.77 5.87 -1.31
C ASP A 168 13.78 4.89 -0.64
N PRO A 169 14.19 3.63 -0.41
CA PRO A 169 13.35 2.66 0.30
C PRO A 169 12.95 3.08 1.72
N ALA A 170 13.70 3.97 2.35
CA ALA A 170 13.39 4.51 3.68
C ALA A 170 12.34 5.62 3.64
N MET A 171 11.93 6.07 2.42
CA MET A 171 10.95 7.16 2.25
C MET A 171 11.36 8.46 2.98
N GLY A 172 12.65 8.69 3.17
CA GLY A 172 13.18 9.92 3.78
C GLY A 172 13.04 11.14 2.87
N ASP A 173 12.92 10.87 1.57
CA ASP A 173 12.70 11.83 0.50
C ASP A 173 11.72 11.18 -0.48
N TYR A 174 10.52 11.73 -0.63
CA TYR A 174 9.45 11.12 -1.41
C TYR A 174 8.55 12.15 -2.08
N TYR A 175 7.84 11.69 -3.09
CA TYR A 175 6.79 12.44 -3.78
C TYR A 175 5.43 11.84 -3.44
N CYS A 176 4.42 12.69 -3.39
CA CYS A 176 3.03 12.29 -3.24
C CYS A 176 2.20 12.92 -4.34
N ALA A 177 1.19 12.20 -4.79
CA ALA A 177 0.10 12.77 -5.56
C ALA A 177 -1.23 12.32 -4.96
N GLU A 178 -2.10 13.27 -4.71
CA GLU A 178 -3.45 13.10 -4.21
C GLU A 178 -4.42 13.52 -5.32
N ILE A 179 -5.38 12.66 -5.66
CA ILE A 179 -6.27 12.90 -6.79
C ILE A 179 -7.71 12.75 -6.35
N ASP A 180 -8.51 13.80 -6.54
CA ASP A 180 -9.95 13.78 -6.24
C ASP A 180 -10.76 13.05 -7.33
N PRO A 181 -12.05 12.71 -7.09
CA PRO A 181 -12.88 11.99 -8.07
C PRO A 181 -13.11 12.72 -9.39
N ARG A 182 -12.76 13.99 -9.50
CA ARG A 182 -12.87 14.80 -10.71
C ARG A 182 -11.54 14.96 -11.44
N GLY A 183 -10.48 14.34 -10.93
CA GLY A 183 -9.15 14.41 -11.50
C GLY A 183 -8.36 15.65 -11.12
N LYS A 184 -8.79 16.42 -10.10
CA LYS A 184 -7.95 17.48 -9.53
C LYS A 184 -6.81 16.83 -8.77
N VAL A 185 -5.61 17.32 -8.98
CA VAL A 185 -4.38 16.82 -8.37
C VAL A 185 -3.87 17.83 -7.35
N MET A 186 -3.42 17.33 -6.23
CA MET A 186 -2.55 18.00 -5.28
C MET A 186 -1.29 17.16 -5.18
N ASP A 187 -0.16 17.69 -5.52
CA ASP A 187 1.10 16.97 -5.48
C ASP A 187 2.18 17.76 -4.75
N TYR A 188 3.10 17.04 -4.16
CA TYR A 188 4.20 17.63 -3.40
C TYR A 188 5.39 16.70 -3.30
N HIS A 189 6.53 17.30 -3.12
CA HIS A 189 7.75 16.65 -2.67
C HIS A 189 7.88 16.83 -1.16
N ALA A 190 8.27 15.80 -0.44
CA ALA A 190 8.46 15.85 0.99
C ALA A 190 9.82 15.30 1.42
N LYS A 191 10.45 15.99 2.36
CA LYS A 191 11.61 15.52 3.09
C LYS A 191 11.19 15.25 4.51
N PHE A 192 11.32 14.01 4.95
CA PHE A 192 10.80 13.55 6.23
C PHE A 192 9.29 13.79 6.39
N TYR A 193 8.75 13.41 7.55
CA TYR A 193 7.35 13.57 7.82
C TYR A 193 6.95 15.07 7.89
N ARG A 194 6.02 15.49 7.00
CA ARG A 194 5.39 16.83 6.95
C ARG A 194 6.28 18.03 6.61
N GLN A 195 7.42 17.83 5.97
CA GLN A 195 8.15 18.93 5.32
C GLN A 195 7.79 18.93 3.83
N PHE A 196 6.68 19.59 3.52
CA PHE A 196 6.12 19.58 2.17
C PHE A 196 6.67 20.74 1.33
N ASP A 197 7.00 20.45 0.08
CA ASP A 197 7.32 21.40 -0.97
C ASP A 197 6.30 21.18 -2.10
N PHE A 198 5.44 22.17 -2.30
CA PHE A 198 4.40 22.15 -3.33
C PHE A 198 4.84 22.79 -4.65
N ASP A 199 6.02 23.38 -4.71
CA ASP A 199 6.55 24.09 -5.87
C ASP A 199 7.66 23.29 -6.61
N TRP A 200 7.77 22.02 -6.35
CA TRP A 200 8.79 21.13 -6.93
C TRP A 200 8.62 20.83 -8.41
#